data_6f10de0c35980c8e07cc8c9d8782c430
#
_entry.id   6f10de0c35980c8e07cc8c9d8782c430
#
_cell.length_a   1.000
_cell.length_b   1.000
_cell.length_c   1.000
_cell.angle_alpha   90.00
_cell.angle_beta   90.00
_cell.angle_gamma   90.00
#
_symmetry.space_group_name_H-M   'P 1'
#
loop_
_entity.id
_entity.type
_entity.pdbx_description
1 polymer ?
#
loop_
_entity_poly.entity_id
_entity_poly.type
_entity_poly.pdbx_seq_one_letter_code
_entity_poly.pdbx_strand_id
1 'polypeptide(L)'
;ASARIGYDLVKQSFGAGAPGTLQIVVKQSQSTDASAVLTADPGIAGAMPAVSATDGSGLALIQAVPTVDPSDPALGRTVDRLRADLPTSVLVGGAAVENLDLKSQLDASTPLVIGVILGLGFLLLLVALQAPLIALLGTLVSLLSTAAAFGVARLVFQDGWGAGLFGFEPQGFLDAWAPVFFFAMI
;
A
#
# COMPACT_ATOMS: atom_id res chain seq x y z
N ALA A 1 -9.69 4.66 -19.18
CA ALA A 1 -8.77 4.90 -20.31
C ALA A 1 -8.04 6.26 -20.20
N SER A 2 -8.72 7.38 -20.03
CA SER A 2 -8.09 8.74 -19.96
C SER A 2 -7.20 8.96 -18.74
N ALA A 3 -7.59 8.47 -17.58
CA ALA A 3 -6.81 8.60 -16.34
C ALA A 3 -5.45 7.88 -16.45
N ARG A 4 -5.43 6.69 -17.04
CA ARG A 4 -4.17 5.95 -17.25
C ARG A 4 -3.24 6.66 -18.22
N ILE A 5 -3.79 7.18 -19.32
CA ILE A 5 -3.01 7.98 -20.27
C ILE A 5 -2.40 9.20 -19.58
N GLY A 6 -3.17 9.90 -18.74
CA GLY A 6 -2.67 11.01 -17.93
C GLY A 6 -1.56 10.61 -16.98
N TYR A 7 -1.72 9.48 -16.28
CA TYR A 7 -0.70 8.90 -15.40
C TYR A 7 0.59 8.60 -16.15
N ASP A 8 0.49 7.91 -17.30
CA ASP A 8 1.64 7.51 -18.11
C ASP A 8 2.37 8.74 -18.68
N LEU A 9 1.64 9.77 -19.09
CA LEU A 9 2.22 11.03 -19.56
C LEU A 9 2.97 11.77 -18.45
N VAL A 10 2.42 11.83 -17.23
CA VAL A 10 3.09 12.43 -16.08
C VAL A 10 4.38 11.67 -15.77
N LYS A 11 4.31 10.34 -15.74
CA LYS A 11 5.46 9.46 -15.49
C LYS A 11 6.56 9.63 -16.53
N GLN A 12 6.21 9.72 -17.83
CA GLN A 12 7.17 9.88 -18.91
C GLN A 12 7.80 11.28 -18.93
N SER A 13 7.02 12.31 -18.61
CA SER A 13 7.46 13.69 -18.72
C SER A 13 8.18 14.22 -17.49
N PHE A 14 7.80 13.75 -16.30
CA PHE A 14 8.26 14.28 -15.01
C PHE A 14 9.00 13.24 -14.14
N GLY A 15 9.17 12.01 -14.62
CA GLY A 15 9.85 10.94 -13.92
C GLY A 15 8.91 9.95 -13.25
N ALA A 16 9.44 8.75 -12.94
CA ALA A 16 8.67 7.63 -12.43
C ALA A 16 7.90 7.92 -11.14
N GLY A 17 8.45 8.74 -10.26
CA GLY A 17 7.84 9.08 -8.97
C GLY A 17 6.87 10.25 -9.00
N ALA A 18 6.81 11.00 -10.11
CA ALA A 18 5.99 12.21 -10.19
C ALA A 18 4.48 12.01 -9.88
N PRO A 19 3.86 10.88 -10.27
CA PRO A 19 2.47 10.60 -9.90
C PRO A 19 2.26 10.38 -8.39
N GLY A 20 3.32 10.08 -7.64
CA GLY A 20 3.29 9.76 -6.20
C GLY A 20 4.04 10.75 -5.33
N THR A 21 3.94 12.05 -5.60
CA THR A 21 4.61 13.11 -4.83
C THR A 21 4.29 12.97 -3.34
N LEU A 22 5.35 12.97 -2.52
CA LEU A 22 5.27 12.94 -1.06
C LEU A 22 4.98 14.35 -0.54
N GLN A 23 4.21 14.42 0.55
CA GLN A 23 3.89 15.65 1.25
C GLN A 23 4.53 15.64 2.63
N ILE A 24 5.45 16.54 2.89
CA ILE A 24 6.18 16.65 4.15
C ILE A 24 5.71 17.89 4.87
N VAL A 25 5.04 17.71 6.00
CA VAL A 25 4.61 18.80 6.88
C VAL A 25 5.62 19.00 7.98
N VAL A 26 6.14 20.21 8.09
CA VAL A 26 7.23 20.56 8.99
C VAL A 26 6.99 21.93 9.62
N LYS A 27 7.56 22.20 10.81
CA LYS A 27 7.60 23.58 11.32
C LYS A 27 8.47 24.44 10.41
N GLN A 28 8.04 25.68 10.15
CA GLN A 28 8.76 26.57 9.24
C GLN A 28 10.22 26.78 9.66
N SER A 29 10.52 26.82 10.95
CA SER A 29 11.89 26.92 11.47
C SER A 29 12.78 25.72 11.15
N GLN A 30 12.20 24.57 10.83
CA GLN A 30 12.91 23.30 10.50
C GLN A 30 12.88 22.98 8.99
N SER A 31 12.27 23.84 8.18
CA SER A 31 12.05 23.56 6.75
C SER A 31 13.36 23.41 5.97
N THR A 32 14.39 24.19 6.32
CA THR A 32 15.71 24.12 5.68
C THR A 32 16.41 22.79 5.97
N ASP A 33 16.40 22.35 7.23
CA ASP A 33 17.00 21.08 7.64
C ASP A 33 16.26 19.89 7.01
N ALA A 34 14.93 19.94 7.01
CA ALA A 34 14.12 18.91 6.36
C ALA A 34 14.38 18.86 4.84
N SER A 35 14.49 20.00 4.18
CA SER A 35 14.82 20.05 2.75
C SER A 35 16.21 19.46 2.45
N ALA A 36 17.19 19.67 3.34
CA ALA A 36 18.52 19.10 3.21
C ALA A 36 18.49 17.57 3.31
N VAL A 37 17.75 17.01 4.28
CA VAL A 37 17.55 15.56 4.42
C VAL A 37 16.89 14.97 3.18
N LEU A 38 15.82 15.60 2.68
CA LEU A 38 15.12 15.16 1.47
C LEU A 38 16.03 15.13 0.24
N THR A 39 16.85 16.16 0.07
CA THR A 39 17.77 16.26 -1.08
C THR A 39 18.92 15.26 -0.99
N ALA A 40 19.30 14.85 0.22
CA ALA A 40 20.37 13.88 0.45
C ALA A 40 19.91 12.42 0.30
N ASP A 41 18.59 12.13 0.40
CA ASP A 41 18.08 10.76 0.29
C ASP A 41 18.09 10.28 -1.18
N PRO A 42 18.73 9.12 -1.47
CA PRO A 42 18.82 8.58 -2.83
C PRO A 42 17.47 8.14 -3.42
N GLY A 43 16.44 8.00 -2.61
CA GLY A 43 15.08 7.67 -3.04
C GLY A 43 14.26 8.91 -3.44
N ILE A 44 14.81 10.12 -3.32
CA ILE A 44 14.18 11.38 -3.70
C ILE A 44 14.86 11.95 -4.95
N ALA A 45 14.07 12.14 -6.00
CA ALA A 45 14.55 12.74 -7.25
C ALA A 45 14.65 14.27 -7.16
N GLY A 46 13.83 14.89 -6.32
CA GLY A 46 13.83 16.32 -6.08
C GLY A 46 12.80 16.74 -5.04
N ALA A 47 13.06 17.88 -4.38
CA ALA A 47 12.15 18.49 -3.44
C ALA A 47 11.82 19.92 -3.88
N MET A 48 10.55 20.31 -3.77
CA MET A 48 10.13 21.67 -4.05
C MET A 48 10.42 22.58 -2.85
N PRO A 49 10.56 23.88 -3.06
CA PRO A 49 10.71 24.82 -1.95
C PRO A 49 9.55 24.71 -0.95
N ALA A 50 9.87 24.90 0.34
CA ALA A 50 8.88 24.89 1.40
C ALA A 50 7.87 26.04 1.20
N VAL A 51 6.60 25.71 1.24
CA VAL A 51 5.49 26.67 1.18
C VAL A 51 4.91 26.82 2.59
N SER A 52 4.96 28.03 3.12
CA SER A 52 4.41 28.33 4.46
C SER A 52 2.90 28.29 4.48
N ALA A 53 2.33 27.77 5.55
CA ALA A 53 0.89 27.81 5.79
C ALA A 53 0.43 29.25 5.98
N THR A 54 -0.74 29.59 5.45
CA THR A 54 -1.32 30.94 5.48
C THR A 54 -2.19 31.21 6.71
N ASP A 55 -2.42 30.18 7.52
CA ASP A 55 -3.30 30.20 8.70
C ASP A 55 -2.60 30.66 9.99
N GLY A 56 -1.32 31.01 9.93
CA GLY A 56 -0.53 31.41 11.08
C GLY A 56 -0.08 30.25 11.99
N SER A 57 -0.26 28.99 11.57
CA SER A 57 0.16 27.79 12.34
C SER A 57 1.68 27.66 12.50
N GLY A 58 2.46 28.39 11.71
CA GLY A 58 3.92 28.26 11.65
C GLY A 58 4.39 26.95 11.00
N LEU A 59 3.51 26.28 10.27
CA LEU A 59 3.81 25.09 9.48
C LEU A 59 4.25 25.43 8.07
N ALA A 60 4.99 24.53 7.45
CA ALA A 60 5.33 24.60 6.04
C ALA A 60 5.13 23.22 5.40
N LEU A 61 4.80 23.21 4.14
CA LEU A 61 4.65 22.03 3.29
C LEU A 61 5.82 21.97 2.31
N ILE A 62 6.50 20.82 2.27
CA ILE A 62 7.49 20.51 1.27
C ILE A 62 6.94 19.35 0.43
N GLN A 63 6.97 19.48 -0.89
CA GLN A 63 6.64 18.40 -1.80
C GLN A 63 7.93 17.76 -2.32
N ALA A 64 8.04 16.43 -2.19
CA ALA A 64 9.18 15.69 -2.66
C ALA A 64 8.76 14.63 -3.69
N VAL A 65 9.49 14.54 -4.79
CA VAL A 65 9.24 13.57 -5.85
C VAL A 65 10.14 12.36 -5.63
N PRO A 66 9.60 11.16 -5.44
CA PRO A 66 10.40 9.94 -5.33
C PRO A 66 11.10 9.60 -6.65
N THR A 67 12.16 8.78 -6.58
CA THR A 67 12.83 8.24 -7.78
C THR A 67 12.06 7.08 -8.42
N VAL A 68 11.16 6.45 -7.68
CA VAL A 68 10.41 5.25 -8.08
C VAL A 68 8.92 5.51 -8.19
N ASP A 69 8.23 4.66 -8.93
CA ASP A 69 6.77 4.67 -9.07
C ASP A 69 6.07 4.48 -7.71
N PRO A 70 4.90 5.11 -7.47
CA PRO A 70 4.11 4.93 -6.24
C PRO A 70 3.77 3.48 -5.89
N SER A 71 3.68 2.61 -6.90
CA SER A 71 3.40 1.17 -6.70
C SER A 71 4.65 0.32 -6.44
N ASP A 72 5.86 0.91 -6.55
CA ASP A 72 7.11 0.19 -6.32
C ASP A 72 7.34 -0.05 -4.81
N PRO A 73 7.62 -1.30 -4.39
CA PRO A 73 7.95 -1.61 -3.00
C PRO A 73 9.16 -0.83 -2.44
N ALA A 74 10.02 -0.32 -3.31
CA ALA A 74 11.15 0.51 -2.91
C ALA A 74 10.73 1.84 -2.29
N LEU A 75 9.53 2.35 -2.63
CA LEU A 75 9.00 3.57 -2.03
C LEU A 75 8.82 3.43 -0.52
N GLY A 76 8.35 2.25 -0.04
CA GLY A 76 8.22 1.99 1.40
C GLY A 76 9.54 2.19 2.14
N ARG A 77 10.63 1.63 1.60
CA ARG A 77 11.97 1.81 2.20
C ARG A 77 12.43 3.27 2.22
N THR A 78 12.08 4.05 1.20
CA THR A 78 12.37 5.49 1.17
C THR A 78 11.60 6.22 2.25
N VAL A 79 10.29 5.95 2.38
CA VAL A 79 9.45 6.56 3.43
C VAL A 79 9.94 6.20 4.83
N ASP A 80 10.34 4.94 5.06
CA ASP A 80 10.87 4.49 6.35
C ASP A 80 12.18 5.21 6.72
N ARG A 81 13.10 5.37 5.75
CA ARG A 81 14.33 6.15 5.97
C ARG A 81 14.03 7.61 6.29
N LEU A 82 13.17 8.24 5.49
CA LEU A 82 12.79 9.63 5.74
C LEU A 82 12.15 9.83 7.11
N ARG A 83 11.31 8.89 7.58
CA ARG A 83 10.74 8.91 8.93
C ARG A 83 11.78 8.72 10.03
N ALA A 84 12.86 7.97 9.75
CA ALA A 84 13.96 7.77 10.70
C ALA A 84 14.93 8.97 10.74
N ASP A 85 15.20 9.60 9.60
CA ASP A 85 16.19 10.66 9.48
C ASP A 85 15.60 12.05 9.77
N LEU A 86 14.30 12.22 9.61
CA LEU A 86 13.60 13.46 9.93
C LEU A 86 13.24 13.54 11.43
N PRO A 87 13.20 14.74 12.02
CA PRO A 87 12.70 14.92 13.38
C PRO A 87 11.29 14.35 13.57
N THR A 88 10.98 13.81 14.74
CA THR A 88 9.66 13.23 15.09
C THR A 88 8.49 14.21 14.95
N SER A 89 8.77 15.50 14.89
CA SER A 89 7.76 16.56 14.66
C SER A 89 7.40 16.73 13.17
N VAL A 90 8.13 16.09 12.27
CA VAL A 90 7.91 16.15 10.81
C VAL A 90 7.02 14.99 10.40
N LEU A 91 5.98 15.29 9.65
CA LEU A 91 5.04 14.28 9.16
C LEU A 91 5.28 14.03 7.67
N VAL A 92 5.44 12.77 7.32
CA VAL A 92 5.58 12.32 5.93
C VAL A 92 4.26 11.67 5.50
N GLY A 93 3.59 12.26 4.53
CA GLY A 93 2.27 11.85 4.03
C GLY A 93 2.18 11.98 2.51
N GLY A 94 0.95 12.03 2.02
CA GLY A 94 0.60 12.03 0.61
C GLY A 94 -0.04 10.71 0.19
N ALA A 95 -0.77 10.70 -0.92
CA ALA A 95 -1.59 9.56 -1.35
C ALA A 95 -0.80 8.24 -1.45
N ALA A 96 0.46 8.29 -1.90
CA ALA A 96 1.31 7.11 -1.98
C ALA A 96 1.67 6.57 -0.59
N VAL A 97 1.95 7.46 0.37
CA VAL A 97 2.27 7.08 1.76
C VAL A 97 1.04 6.54 2.47
N GLU A 98 -0.12 7.14 2.28
CA GLU A 98 -1.40 6.66 2.82
C GLU A 98 -1.70 5.24 2.37
N ASN A 99 -1.47 4.93 1.09
CA ASN A 99 -1.62 3.57 0.57
C ASN A 99 -0.61 2.58 1.19
N LEU A 100 0.64 3.01 1.44
CA LEU A 100 1.64 2.19 2.12
C LEU A 100 1.25 1.92 3.58
N ASP A 101 0.81 2.95 4.29
CA ASP A 101 0.37 2.83 5.69
C ASP A 101 -0.90 1.96 5.78
N LEU A 102 -1.86 2.14 4.88
CA LEU A 102 -3.05 1.28 4.79
C LEU A 102 -2.67 -0.18 4.54
N LYS A 103 -1.77 -0.43 3.58
CA LYS A 103 -1.27 -1.77 3.29
C LYS A 103 -0.63 -2.39 4.53
N SER A 104 0.24 -1.66 5.22
CA SER A 104 0.90 -2.13 6.43
C SER A 104 -0.10 -2.48 7.53
N GLN A 105 -1.14 -1.66 7.74
CA GLN A 105 -2.21 -1.92 8.69
C GLN A 105 -3.03 -3.15 8.33
N LEU A 106 -3.37 -3.31 7.04
CA LEU A 106 -4.10 -4.48 6.56
C LEU A 106 -3.25 -5.74 6.70
N ASP A 107 -1.98 -5.71 6.32
CA ASP A 107 -1.06 -6.85 6.44
C ASP A 107 -0.91 -7.28 7.92
N ALA A 108 -0.83 -6.33 8.84
CA ALA A 108 -0.75 -6.61 10.27
C ALA A 108 -2.06 -7.20 10.85
N SER A 109 -3.21 -6.75 10.34
CA SER A 109 -4.54 -7.17 10.83
C SER A 109 -5.06 -8.44 10.16
N THR A 110 -4.61 -8.75 8.95
CA THR A 110 -5.08 -9.87 8.13
C THR A 110 -5.03 -11.21 8.85
N PRO A 111 -3.94 -11.61 9.55
CA PRO A 111 -3.91 -12.91 10.24
C PRO A 111 -4.97 -13.02 11.33
N LEU A 112 -5.21 -11.94 12.08
CA LEU A 112 -6.24 -11.90 13.12
C LEU A 112 -7.65 -12.04 12.51
N VAL A 113 -7.92 -11.28 11.45
CA VAL A 113 -9.22 -11.31 10.76
C VAL A 113 -9.50 -12.71 10.21
N ILE A 114 -8.51 -13.31 9.52
CA ILE A 114 -8.65 -14.68 9.01
C ILE A 114 -8.90 -15.66 10.16
N GLY A 115 -8.14 -15.55 11.25
CA GLY A 115 -8.31 -16.42 12.42
C GLY A 115 -9.71 -16.32 13.05
N VAL A 116 -10.25 -15.10 13.14
CA VAL A 116 -11.60 -14.86 13.68
C VAL A 116 -12.66 -15.43 12.73
N ILE A 117 -12.57 -15.20 11.43
CA ILE A 117 -13.51 -15.71 10.44
C ILE A 117 -13.53 -17.25 10.45
N LEU A 118 -12.36 -17.87 10.38
CA LEU A 118 -12.25 -19.35 10.43
C LEU A 118 -12.72 -19.93 11.75
N GLY A 119 -12.41 -19.27 12.87
CA GLY A 119 -12.86 -19.70 14.20
C GLY A 119 -14.37 -19.63 14.35
N LEU A 120 -15.00 -18.54 13.90
CA LEU A 120 -16.46 -18.42 13.90
C LEU A 120 -17.13 -19.43 12.95
N GLY A 121 -16.58 -19.60 11.74
CA GLY A 121 -17.06 -20.60 10.79
C GLY A 121 -16.98 -22.01 11.35
N PHE A 122 -15.84 -22.37 11.97
CA PHE A 122 -15.67 -23.64 12.65
C PHE A 122 -16.71 -23.84 13.78
N LEU A 123 -16.91 -22.84 14.65
CA LEU A 123 -17.88 -22.92 15.74
C LEU A 123 -19.30 -23.10 15.22
N LEU A 124 -19.68 -22.37 14.17
CA LEU A 124 -20.99 -22.50 13.54
C LEU A 124 -21.20 -23.90 12.96
N LEU A 125 -20.19 -24.43 12.24
CA LEU A 125 -20.25 -25.80 11.70
C LEU A 125 -20.28 -26.84 12.82
N LEU A 126 -19.52 -26.63 13.90
CA LEU A 126 -19.52 -27.51 15.05
C LEU A 126 -20.89 -27.61 15.71
N VAL A 127 -21.56 -26.47 15.91
CA VAL A 127 -22.90 -26.42 16.50
C VAL A 127 -23.93 -27.01 15.54
N ALA A 128 -23.88 -26.70 14.25
CA ALA A 128 -24.82 -27.15 13.25
C ALA A 128 -24.74 -28.68 12.99
N LEU A 129 -23.52 -29.21 12.89
CA LEU A 129 -23.28 -30.60 12.51
C LEU A 129 -23.09 -31.53 13.72
N GLN A 130 -22.80 -30.98 14.91
CA GLN A 130 -22.49 -31.73 16.13
C GLN A 130 -21.38 -32.78 15.93
N ALA A 131 -20.52 -32.60 14.95
CA ALA A 131 -19.48 -33.50 14.51
C ALA A 131 -18.15 -32.72 14.35
N PRO A 132 -17.26 -32.73 15.37
CA PRO A 132 -16.06 -31.88 15.38
C PRO A 132 -15.10 -32.19 14.22
N LEU A 133 -14.98 -33.44 13.82
CA LEU A 133 -14.13 -33.84 12.69
C LEU A 133 -14.65 -33.28 11.35
N ILE A 134 -15.97 -33.32 11.13
CA ILE A 134 -16.58 -32.80 9.91
C ILE A 134 -16.49 -31.26 9.88
N ALA A 135 -16.71 -30.61 11.03
CA ALA A 135 -16.54 -29.16 11.14
C ALA A 135 -15.09 -28.73 10.84
N LEU A 136 -14.10 -29.45 11.38
CA LEU A 136 -12.68 -29.19 11.12
C LEU A 136 -12.32 -29.37 9.64
N LEU A 137 -12.74 -30.48 9.03
CA LEU A 137 -12.52 -30.73 7.60
C LEU A 137 -13.17 -29.68 6.72
N GLY A 138 -14.42 -29.28 7.03
CA GLY A 138 -15.11 -28.20 6.31
C GLY A 138 -14.34 -26.88 6.35
N THR A 139 -13.89 -26.49 7.54
CA THR A 139 -13.09 -25.26 7.72
C THR A 139 -11.76 -25.34 6.95
N LEU A 140 -11.07 -26.48 6.98
CA LEU A 140 -9.81 -26.67 6.24
C LEU A 140 -10.04 -26.59 4.71
N VAL A 141 -11.11 -27.21 4.21
CA VAL A 141 -11.46 -27.16 2.78
C VAL A 141 -11.80 -25.73 2.37
N SER A 142 -12.56 -24.98 3.17
CA SER A 142 -12.86 -23.57 2.90
C SER A 142 -11.59 -22.73 2.85
N LEU A 143 -10.69 -22.89 3.83
CA LEU A 143 -9.40 -22.20 3.85
C LEU A 143 -8.58 -22.52 2.60
N LEU A 144 -8.47 -23.80 2.24
CA LEU A 144 -7.70 -24.23 1.08
C LEU A 144 -8.29 -23.69 -0.23
N SER A 145 -9.62 -23.72 -0.36
CA SER A 145 -10.32 -23.21 -1.55
C SER A 145 -10.09 -21.71 -1.72
N THR A 146 -10.18 -20.94 -0.64
CA THR A 146 -9.95 -19.49 -0.68
C THR A 146 -8.49 -19.16 -0.95
N ALA A 147 -7.57 -19.87 -0.30
CA ALA A 147 -6.14 -19.71 -0.55
C ALA A 147 -5.78 -20.05 -2.02
N ALA A 148 -6.39 -21.08 -2.59
CA ALA A 148 -6.21 -21.44 -3.99
C ALA A 148 -6.77 -20.37 -4.92
N ALA A 149 -7.98 -19.87 -4.67
CA ALA A 149 -8.58 -18.79 -5.47
C ALA A 149 -7.74 -17.50 -5.43
N PHE A 150 -7.27 -17.12 -4.24
CA PHE A 150 -6.38 -15.97 -4.07
C PHE A 150 -5.02 -16.19 -4.73
N GLY A 151 -4.45 -17.40 -4.62
CA GLY A 151 -3.20 -17.78 -5.26
C GLY A 151 -3.29 -17.68 -6.79
N VAL A 152 -4.39 -18.17 -7.38
CA VAL A 152 -4.64 -18.03 -8.82
C VAL A 152 -4.81 -16.56 -9.22
N ALA A 153 -5.58 -15.79 -8.46
CA ALA A 153 -5.74 -14.36 -8.71
C ALA A 153 -4.39 -13.62 -8.70
N ARG A 154 -3.52 -13.95 -7.74
CA ARG A 154 -2.17 -13.40 -7.68
C ARG A 154 -1.34 -13.77 -8.90
N LEU A 155 -1.28 -15.06 -9.24
CA LEU A 155 -0.52 -15.55 -10.41
C LEU A 155 -0.98 -14.87 -11.71
N VAL A 156 -2.28 -14.69 -11.89
CA VAL A 156 -2.85 -14.11 -13.10
C VAL A 156 -2.64 -12.59 -13.12
N PHE A 157 -3.10 -11.88 -12.09
CA PHE A 157 -3.16 -10.41 -12.12
C PHE A 157 -1.87 -9.73 -11.66
N GLN A 158 -1.10 -10.35 -10.77
CA GLN A 158 0.16 -9.79 -10.29
C GLN A 158 1.35 -10.30 -11.11
N ASP A 159 1.47 -11.62 -11.27
CA ASP A 159 2.62 -12.24 -11.94
C ASP A 159 2.41 -12.35 -13.46
N GLY A 160 1.21 -12.04 -13.98
CA GLY A 160 0.90 -11.99 -15.41
C GLY A 160 0.77 -13.35 -16.10
N TRP A 161 0.56 -14.44 -15.32
CA TRP A 161 0.42 -15.77 -15.88
C TRP A 161 -0.83 -15.86 -16.75
N GLY A 162 -0.65 -16.21 -18.03
CA GLY A 162 -1.74 -16.26 -19.01
C GLY A 162 -2.12 -14.90 -19.63
N ALA A 163 -1.43 -13.80 -19.32
CA ALA A 163 -1.72 -12.47 -19.86
C ALA A 163 -1.76 -12.45 -21.39
N GLY A 164 -0.81 -13.15 -22.05
CA GLY A 164 -0.77 -13.24 -23.52
C GLY A 164 -1.93 -14.06 -24.13
N LEU A 165 -2.53 -14.99 -23.37
CA LEU A 165 -3.66 -15.80 -23.82
C LEU A 165 -4.99 -15.05 -23.72
N PHE A 166 -5.14 -14.25 -22.65
CA PHE A 166 -6.38 -13.53 -22.36
C PHE A 166 -6.35 -12.06 -22.82
N GLY A 167 -5.22 -11.58 -23.36
CA GLY A 167 -5.10 -10.24 -23.93
C GLY A 167 -5.23 -9.09 -22.93
N PHE A 168 -4.83 -9.29 -21.67
CA PHE A 168 -4.78 -8.23 -20.66
C PHE A 168 -3.34 -7.91 -20.26
N GLU A 169 -3.13 -6.70 -19.77
CA GLU A 169 -1.85 -6.30 -19.16
C GLU A 169 -1.90 -6.52 -17.65
N PRO A 170 -0.96 -7.29 -17.08
CA PRO A 170 -0.89 -7.48 -15.63
C PRO A 170 -0.63 -6.13 -14.95
N GLN A 171 -1.38 -5.85 -13.89
CA GLN A 171 -1.24 -4.58 -13.15
C GLN A 171 -0.01 -4.57 -12.22
N GLY A 172 0.60 -5.74 -11.98
CA GLY A 172 1.78 -5.89 -11.13
C GLY A 172 1.50 -5.80 -9.62
N PHE A 173 0.25 -5.55 -9.23
CA PHE A 173 -0.17 -5.51 -7.83
C PHE A 173 -1.61 -5.98 -7.67
N LEU A 174 -1.93 -6.43 -6.46
CA LEU A 174 -3.29 -6.63 -5.98
C LEU A 174 -3.57 -5.58 -4.91
N ASP A 175 -4.78 -5.02 -4.94
CA ASP A 175 -5.20 -4.08 -3.91
C ASP A 175 -5.05 -4.68 -2.50
N ALA A 176 -4.60 -3.86 -1.54
CA ALA A 176 -4.31 -4.31 -0.18
C ALA A 176 -5.55 -4.90 0.55
N TRP A 177 -6.76 -4.51 0.14
CA TRP A 177 -8.01 -5.02 0.70
C TRP A 177 -8.44 -6.38 0.11
N ALA A 178 -7.88 -6.80 -1.03
CA ALA A 178 -8.29 -8.01 -1.73
C ALA A 178 -8.20 -9.28 -0.87
N PRO A 179 -7.12 -9.57 -0.11
CA PRO A 179 -7.06 -10.74 0.76
C PRO A 179 -8.21 -10.77 1.78
N VAL A 180 -8.47 -9.64 2.45
CA VAL A 180 -9.53 -9.54 3.47
C VAL A 180 -10.89 -9.79 2.84
N PHE A 181 -11.15 -9.26 1.64
CA PHE A 181 -12.39 -9.44 0.92
C PHE A 181 -12.61 -10.91 0.51
N PHE A 182 -11.59 -11.57 -0.04
CA PHE A 182 -11.67 -12.98 -0.41
C PHE A 182 -11.98 -13.87 0.80
N PHE A 183 -11.35 -13.60 1.94
CA PHE A 183 -11.60 -14.37 3.16
C PHE A 183 -12.93 -14.03 3.84
N ALA A 184 -13.46 -12.81 3.67
CA ALA A 184 -14.75 -12.42 4.21
C ALA A 184 -15.94 -13.05 3.46
N MET A 185 -15.72 -13.59 2.26
CA MET A 185 -16.75 -14.28 1.46
C MET A 185 -16.88 -15.78 1.80
N ILE A 186 -16.05 -16.32 2.70
CA ILE A 186 -16.14 -17.70 3.20
C ILE A 186 -17.26 -17.84 4.21
#